data_a7c2ab06408bb571943fa806b73948c7
#
_entry.id   a7c2ab06408bb571943fa806b73948c7
#
_cell.length_a   1.000
_cell.length_b   1.000
_cell.length_c   1.000
_cell.angle_alpha   90.00
_cell.angle_beta   90.00
_cell.angle_gamma   90.00
#
_symmetry.space_group_name_H-M   'P 1'
#
loop_
_entity.id
_entity.type
_entity.pdbx_description
1 polymer ?
#
loop_
_entity_poly.entity_id
_entity_poly.type
_entity_poly.pdbx_seq_one_letter_code
_entity_poly.pdbx_strand_id
1 'polypeptide(L)'
;MLRVEFHCHTIYSKDSLLPVEKLLATCRRKGIDRVVITDHNKTEGAFRARELDPERVIVGEEIMTTKGELLVAFVKDRIPPGLPPLEVIAQLREQDAFISVSHPFDVMRKGHWELADLEEIVPLVDAIETFNARCFSDKHNQQAQDFAKEKGILGTAGSDAHAAFELGRASMVLPEFHDADTLRTALAQVEYRVSMSSPWVHFTSRYATMRKKIGIGIPAYISK
;
A
#
# COMPACT_ATOMS: atom_id res chain seq x y z
N MET A 1 -8.34 16.65 -11.16
CA MET A 1 -8.26 15.18 -10.89
C MET A 1 -6.79 14.80 -10.73
N LEU A 2 -6.45 14.02 -9.71
CA LEU A 2 -5.10 13.56 -9.39
C LEU A 2 -5.00 12.08 -9.70
N ARG A 3 -3.88 11.66 -10.33
CA ARG A 3 -3.53 10.24 -10.46
C ARG A 3 -2.73 9.80 -9.25
N VAL A 4 -3.23 8.79 -8.54
CA VAL A 4 -2.71 8.33 -7.25
C VAL A 4 -2.24 6.89 -7.34
N GLU A 5 -0.99 6.64 -6.95
CA GLU A 5 -0.45 5.30 -6.64
C GLU A 5 -0.62 5.08 -5.14
N PHE A 6 -1.37 4.06 -4.73
CA PHE A 6 -1.75 3.90 -3.33
C PHE A 6 -1.00 2.79 -2.59
N HIS A 7 -0.25 1.93 -3.31
CA HIS A 7 0.47 0.81 -2.71
C HIS A 7 1.81 0.59 -3.43
N CYS A 8 2.91 0.98 -2.79
CA CYS A 8 4.25 0.75 -3.32
C CYS A 8 5.32 0.72 -2.23
N HIS A 9 6.43 0.04 -2.54
CA HIS A 9 7.52 -0.25 -1.62
C HIS A 9 8.84 0.33 -2.09
N THR A 10 9.61 0.84 -1.13
CA THR A 10 10.96 1.35 -1.34
C THR A 10 12.03 0.37 -0.87
N ILE A 11 13.28 0.76 -1.00
CA ILE A 11 14.42 0.02 -0.46
C ILE A 11 14.37 -0.14 1.08
N TYR A 12 13.50 0.56 1.79
CA TYR A 12 13.29 0.38 3.24
C TYR A 12 12.45 -0.86 3.56
N SER A 13 11.62 -1.32 2.61
CA SER A 13 10.88 -2.59 2.73
C SER A 13 11.81 -3.79 2.60
N LYS A 14 11.50 -4.88 3.31
CA LYS A 14 12.33 -6.11 3.36
C LYS A 14 12.59 -6.77 1.99
N ASP A 15 11.73 -6.52 1.01
CA ASP A 15 11.61 -7.23 -0.27
C ASP A 15 11.60 -6.30 -1.50
N SER A 16 11.99 -5.04 -1.32
CA SER A 16 12.20 -4.09 -2.42
C SER A 16 13.63 -3.53 -2.42
N LEU A 17 14.19 -3.31 -3.60
CA LEU A 17 15.47 -2.63 -3.82
C LEU A 17 15.28 -1.29 -4.54
N LEU A 18 14.07 -0.75 -4.58
CA LEU A 18 13.73 0.48 -5.28
C LEU A 18 14.17 1.71 -4.45
N PRO A 19 15.23 2.45 -4.86
CA PRO A 19 15.63 3.67 -4.16
C PRO A 19 14.51 4.71 -4.23
N VAL A 20 14.38 5.50 -3.16
CA VAL A 20 13.37 6.56 -3.04
C VAL A 20 13.45 7.54 -4.21
N GLU A 21 14.64 8.01 -4.56
CA GLU A 21 14.86 8.96 -5.65
C GLU A 21 14.40 8.39 -7.00
N LYS A 22 14.63 7.09 -7.24
CA LYS A 22 14.20 6.40 -8.45
C LYS A 22 12.68 6.22 -8.49
N LEU A 23 12.05 5.95 -7.35
CA LEU A 23 10.59 5.90 -7.22
C LEU A 23 9.99 7.25 -7.61
N LEU A 24 10.44 8.35 -7.01
CA LEU A 24 9.94 9.70 -7.27
C LEU A 24 10.15 10.14 -8.73
N ALA A 25 11.35 9.88 -9.29
CA ALA A 25 11.63 10.16 -10.71
C ALA A 25 10.70 9.36 -11.64
N THR A 26 10.34 8.13 -11.24
CA THR A 26 9.41 7.29 -12.02
C THR A 26 7.99 7.80 -11.92
N CYS A 27 7.53 8.23 -10.74
CA CYS A 27 6.22 8.85 -10.56
C CYS A 27 6.07 10.08 -11.45
N ARG A 28 7.06 11.00 -11.46
CA ARG A 28 7.05 12.18 -12.33
C ARG A 28 6.96 11.81 -13.81
N ARG A 29 7.79 10.87 -14.28
CA ARG A 29 7.80 10.42 -15.67
C ARG A 29 6.49 9.76 -16.09
N LYS A 30 5.80 9.06 -15.18
CA LYS A 30 4.55 8.34 -15.46
C LYS A 30 3.29 9.19 -15.20
N GLY A 31 3.44 10.46 -14.78
CA GLY A 31 2.31 11.34 -14.47
C GLY A 31 1.50 10.82 -13.28
N ILE A 32 2.18 10.33 -12.23
CA ILE A 32 1.59 9.99 -10.94
C ILE A 32 1.69 11.24 -10.07
N ASP A 33 0.56 11.85 -9.73
CA ASP A 33 0.49 13.13 -9.03
C ASP A 33 0.69 12.97 -7.53
N ARG A 34 0.17 11.90 -6.94
CA ARG A 34 0.34 11.54 -5.52
C ARG A 34 0.80 10.07 -5.41
N VAL A 35 1.62 9.78 -4.42
CA VAL A 35 2.08 8.41 -4.12
C VAL A 35 2.04 8.19 -2.62
N VAL A 36 1.32 7.15 -2.20
CA VAL A 36 1.37 6.63 -0.84
C VAL A 36 2.48 5.58 -0.80
N ILE A 37 3.51 5.81 0.00
CA ILE A 37 4.61 4.85 0.18
C ILE A 37 4.30 4.01 1.41
N THR A 38 4.24 2.71 1.22
CA THR A 38 3.68 1.75 2.16
C THR A 38 4.65 0.61 2.47
N ASP A 39 5.88 0.95 2.85
CA ASP A 39 6.89 -0.05 3.20
C ASP A 39 6.39 -0.98 4.31
N HIS A 40 6.68 -2.28 4.21
CA HIS A 40 6.27 -3.29 5.19
C HIS A 40 6.79 -2.96 6.59
N ASN A 41 5.87 -2.61 7.49
CA ASN A 41 6.12 -2.32 8.91
C ASN A 41 7.17 -1.23 9.14
N LYS A 42 7.25 -0.26 8.21
CA LYS A 42 8.22 0.83 8.23
C LYS A 42 7.66 2.10 7.59
N THR A 43 8.02 3.23 8.14
CA THR A 43 7.64 4.56 7.63
C THR A 43 8.84 5.40 7.18
N GLU A 44 10.08 4.96 7.47
CA GLU A 44 11.29 5.74 7.22
C GLU A 44 11.47 6.07 5.72
N GLY A 45 11.13 5.13 4.82
CA GLY A 45 11.17 5.34 3.37
C GLY A 45 10.18 6.42 2.92
N ALA A 46 8.97 6.39 3.46
CA ALA A 46 7.93 7.37 3.19
C ALA A 46 8.30 8.77 3.72
N PHE A 47 8.81 8.88 4.94
CA PHE A 47 9.29 10.15 5.49
C PHE A 47 10.44 10.71 4.67
N ARG A 48 11.42 9.87 4.30
CA ARG A 48 12.54 10.29 3.44
C ARG A 48 12.06 10.78 2.08
N ALA A 49 11.10 10.10 1.48
CA ALA A 49 10.51 10.52 0.21
C ALA A 49 9.75 11.85 0.33
N ARG A 50 9.02 12.06 1.42
CA ARG A 50 8.28 13.30 1.69
C ARG A 50 9.20 14.50 1.85
N GLU A 51 10.37 14.32 2.45
CA GLU A 51 11.40 15.38 2.50
C GLU A 51 11.85 15.82 1.09
N LEU A 52 11.90 14.88 0.13
CA LEU A 52 12.36 15.15 -1.25
C LEU A 52 11.26 15.67 -2.17
N ASP A 53 10.00 15.33 -1.92
CA ASP A 53 8.86 15.72 -2.75
C ASP A 53 7.57 15.78 -1.90
N PRO A 54 7.43 16.80 -1.02
CA PRO A 54 6.33 16.91 -0.06
C PRO A 54 4.95 17.03 -0.72
N GLU A 55 4.90 17.61 -1.91
CA GLU A 55 3.65 17.77 -2.65
C GLU A 55 3.12 16.46 -3.22
N ARG A 56 4.00 15.52 -3.51
CA ARG A 56 3.64 14.24 -4.12
C ARG A 56 3.45 13.13 -3.12
N VAL A 57 4.24 13.10 -2.05
CA VAL A 57 4.35 11.95 -1.17
C VAL A 57 3.40 12.05 0.01
N ILE A 58 2.63 11.00 0.18
CA ILE A 58 1.82 10.73 1.37
C ILE A 58 2.53 9.64 2.17
N VAL A 59 2.74 9.88 3.45
CA VAL A 59 3.33 8.87 4.35
C VAL A 59 2.29 7.80 4.62
N GLY A 60 2.66 6.56 4.31
CA GLY A 60 1.87 5.38 4.56
C GLY A 60 2.71 4.27 5.20
N GLU A 61 2.07 3.16 5.46
CA GLU A 61 2.68 1.94 5.97
C GLU A 61 1.82 0.75 5.55
N GLU A 62 2.42 -0.40 5.24
CA GLU A 62 1.72 -1.67 5.17
C GLU A 62 2.03 -2.45 6.45
N ILE A 63 1.03 -2.57 7.33
CA ILE A 63 1.19 -3.06 8.70
C ILE A 63 0.71 -4.50 8.79
N MET A 64 1.62 -5.42 9.13
CA MET A 64 1.27 -6.79 9.46
C MET A 64 0.67 -6.85 10.86
N THR A 65 -0.61 -7.14 10.96
CA THR A 65 -1.29 -7.43 12.23
C THR A 65 -1.19 -8.93 12.59
N THR A 66 -1.80 -9.36 13.68
CA THR A 66 -1.90 -10.79 14.01
C THR A 66 -2.84 -11.57 13.10
N LYS A 67 -3.63 -10.91 12.23
CA LYS A 67 -4.69 -11.54 11.41
C LYS A 67 -4.51 -11.32 9.91
N GLY A 68 -3.97 -10.18 9.51
CA GLY A 68 -3.77 -9.81 8.11
C GLY A 68 -3.07 -8.47 8.00
N GLU A 69 -2.88 -7.95 6.79
CA GLU A 69 -2.21 -6.68 6.53
C GLU A 69 -3.20 -5.53 6.36
N LEU A 70 -2.87 -4.39 6.97
CA LEU A 70 -3.55 -3.11 6.76
C LEU A 70 -2.67 -2.18 5.93
N LEU A 71 -3.27 -1.50 4.97
CA LEU A 71 -2.65 -0.51 4.12
C LEU A 71 -3.11 0.89 4.55
N VAL A 72 -2.19 1.72 5.02
CA VAL A 72 -2.56 2.98 5.66
C VAL A 72 -1.90 4.18 5.01
N ALA A 73 -2.56 5.33 5.06
CA ALA A 73 -2.06 6.60 4.56
C ALA A 73 -2.25 7.72 5.60
N PHE A 74 -1.45 8.79 5.49
CA PHE A 74 -1.40 9.92 6.43
C PHE A 74 -0.91 9.53 7.82
N VAL A 75 0.01 8.57 7.89
CA VAL A 75 0.63 8.12 9.14
C VAL A 75 1.55 9.20 9.68
N LYS A 76 1.40 9.52 10.98
CA LYS A 76 2.25 10.46 11.72
C LYS A 76 3.38 9.72 12.43
N ASP A 77 3.03 8.62 13.09
CA ASP A 77 3.95 7.77 13.83
C ASP A 77 3.76 6.30 13.43
N ARG A 78 4.87 5.58 13.30
CA ARG A 78 4.90 4.17 12.94
C ARG A 78 4.13 3.31 13.93
N ILE A 79 3.36 2.33 13.44
CA ILE A 79 2.72 1.31 14.27
C ILE A 79 3.57 0.02 14.28
N PRO A 80 3.89 -0.54 15.46
CA PRO A 80 4.62 -1.82 15.53
C PRO A 80 3.84 -2.97 14.89
N PRO A 81 4.48 -3.87 14.14
CA PRO A 81 3.81 -5.04 13.60
C PRO A 81 3.45 -6.08 14.67
N GLY A 82 2.50 -6.96 14.35
CA GLY A 82 2.14 -8.10 15.19
C GLY A 82 1.19 -7.77 16.33
N LEU A 83 0.60 -6.58 16.34
CA LEU A 83 -0.50 -6.22 17.25
C LEU A 83 -1.84 -6.76 16.73
N PRO A 84 -2.84 -6.95 17.59
CA PRO A 84 -4.21 -7.26 17.20
C PRO A 84 -4.76 -6.15 16.27
N PRO A 85 -5.59 -6.51 15.24
CA PRO A 85 -6.14 -5.51 14.32
C PRO A 85 -6.87 -4.35 14.99
N LEU A 86 -7.68 -4.63 16.00
CA LEU A 86 -8.44 -3.58 16.70
C LEU A 86 -7.54 -2.57 17.42
N GLU A 87 -6.41 -3.03 17.96
CA GLU A 87 -5.42 -2.16 18.60
C GLU A 87 -4.70 -1.28 17.56
N VAL A 88 -4.32 -1.87 16.40
CA VAL A 88 -3.71 -1.13 15.29
C VAL A 88 -4.68 -0.06 14.78
N ILE A 89 -5.94 -0.43 14.55
CA ILE A 89 -6.97 0.50 14.08
C ILE A 89 -7.18 1.65 15.09
N ALA A 90 -7.23 1.36 16.38
CA ALA A 90 -7.40 2.39 17.41
C ALA A 90 -6.23 3.40 17.37
N GLN A 91 -4.97 2.93 17.35
CA GLN A 91 -3.79 3.80 17.26
C GLN A 91 -3.75 4.61 15.96
N LEU A 92 -4.22 4.06 14.83
CA LEU A 92 -4.30 4.78 13.56
C LEU A 92 -5.40 5.85 13.57
N ARG A 93 -6.53 5.60 14.23
CA ARG A 93 -7.60 6.60 14.41
C ARG A 93 -7.15 7.79 15.27
N GLU A 94 -6.33 7.55 16.30
CA GLU A 94 -5.69 8.63 17.07
C GLU A 94 -4.76 9.52 16.23
N GLN A 95 -4.26 8.99 15.12
CA GLN A 95 -3.42 9.72 14.17
C GLN A 95 -4.22 10.40 13.06
N ASP A 96 -5.52 10.25 12.98
CA ASP A 96 -6.39 10.64 11.86
C ASP A 96 -5.97 9.98 10.53
N ALA A 97 -5.43 8.76 10.57
CA ALA A 97 -4.98 8.05 9.38
C ALA A 97 -6.15 7.50 8.56
N PHE A 98 -5.93 7.35 7.26
CA PHE A 98 -6.80 6.59 6.36
C PHE A 98 -6.40 5.12 6.41
N ILE A 99 -7.37 4.22 6.59
CA ILE A 99 -7.15 2.79 6.78
C ILE A 99 -7.84 2.00 5.67
N SER A 100 -7.07 1.25 4.89
CA SER A 100 -7.55 0.27 3.92
C SER A 100 -7.06 -1.13 4.30
N VAL A 101 -7.81 -2.16 3.94
CA VAL A 101 -7.36 -3.56 4.10
C VAL A 101 -6.55 -3.96 2.87
N SER A 102 -5.33 -4.45 3.06
CA SER A 102 -4.42 -4.84 1.97
C SER A 102 -4.82 -6.21 1.39
N HIS A 103 -4.90 -6.32 0.04
CA HIS A 103 -5.15 -7.55 -0.75
C HIS A 103 -5.85 -8.70 0.01
N PRO A 104 -7.07 -8.48 0.58
CA PRO A 104 -7.65 -9.32 1.62
C PRO A 104 -7.84 -10.78 1.22
N PHE A 105 -8.09 -11.06 -0.06
CA PHE A 105 -8.43 -12.40 -0.57
C PHE A 105 -7.27 -13.13 -1.24
N ASP A 106 -6.05 -12.55 -1.29
CA ASP A 106 -4.90 -13.24 -1.89
C ASP A 106 -4.30 -14.27 -0.92
N VAL A 107 -4.93 -15.43 -0.84
CA VAL A 107 -4.55 -16.54 0.06
C VAL A 107 -3.12 -17.07 -0.13
N MET A 108 -2.45 -16.69 -1.23
CA MET A 108 -1.04 -17.02 -1.45
C MET A 108 -0.08 -16.13 -0.64
N ARG A 109 -0.61 -15.06 -0.05
CA ARG A 109 0.13 -14.13 0.80
C ARG A 109 -0.12 -14.40 2.28
N LYS A 110 0.90 -14.20 3.10
CA LYS A 110 0.77 -14.31 4.57
C LYS A 110 -0.14 -13.24 5.17
N GLY A 111 -0.27 -12.11 4.49
CA GLY A 111 -1.08 -10.97 4.92
C GLY A 111 -2.53 -11.01 4.46
N HIS A 112 -3.02 -12.12 3.87
CA HIS A 112 -4.45 -12.29 3.57
C HIS A 112 -5.28 -12.38 4.84
N TRP A 113 -6.58 -12.16 4.71
CA TRP A 113 -7.51 -12.19 5.84
C TRP A 113 -8.40 -13.41 5.79
N GLU A 114 -8.63 -14.03 6.95
CA GLU A 114 -9.75 -14.95 7.11
C GLU A 114 -11.05 -14.16 7.08
N LEU A 115 -12.09 -14.70 6.46
CA LEU A 115 -13.34 -13.97 6.22
C LEU A 115 -13.97 -13.43 7.51
N ALA A 116 -13.99 -14.22 8.58
CA ALA A 116 -14.55 -13.81 9.86
C ALA A 116 -13.80 -12.62 10.49
N ASP A 117 -12.45 -12.64 10.44
CA ASP A 117 -11.61 -11.55 10.95
C ASP A 117 -11.77 -10.28 10.08
N LEU A 118 -11.93 -10.44 8.76
CA LEU A 118 -12.20 -9.34 7.85
C LEU A 118 -13.55 -8.68 8.12
N GLU A 119 -14.61 -9.48 8.31
CA GLU A 119 -15.96 -8.97 8.63
C GLU A 119 -16.01 -8.21 9.95
N GLU A 120 -15.20 -8.61 10.93
CA GLU A 120 -15.09 -7.90 12.22
C GLU A 120 -14.55 -6.48 12.06
N ILE A 121 -13.53 -6.30 11.18
CA ILE A 121 -12.84 -5.00 11.06
C ILE A 121 -13.43 -4.08 10.00
N VAL A 122 -14.19 -4.60 9.02
CA VAL A 122 -14.75 -3.81 7.91
C VAL A 122 -15.54 -2.58 8.39
N PRO A 123 -16.35 -2.63 9.45
CA PRO A 123 -17.04 -1.44 9.96
C PRO A 123 -16.12 -0.38 10.56
N LEU A 124 -14.85 -0.70 10.82
CA LEU A 124 -13.89 0.14 11.53
C LEU A 124 -12.83 0.76 10.60
N VAL A 125 -12.77 0.33 9.34
CA VAL A 125 -11.82 0.81 8.33
C VAL A 125 -12.52 1.68 7.28
N ASP A 126 -11.75 2.38 6.44
CA ASP A 126 -12.29 3.33 5.45
C ASP A 126 -12.52 2.67 4.09
N ALA A 127 -11.69 1.69 3.75
CA ALA A 127 -11.71 1.03 2.46
C ALA A 127 -11.12 -0.39 2.54
N ILE A 128 -11.24 -1.12 1.43
CA ILE A 128 -10.45 -2.34 1.17
C ILE A 128 -9.75 -2.21 -0.19
N GLU A 129 -8.63 -2.87 -0.37
CA GLU A 129 -7.95 -2.93 -1.65
C GLU A 129 -8.70 -3.87 -2.59
N THR A 130 -9.48 -3.30 -3.50
CA THR A 130 -10.30 -4.01 -4.49
C THR A 130 -9.52 -4.41 -5.73
N PHE A 131 -8.34 -3.82 -5.93
CA PHE A 131 -7.43 -4.22 -6.98
C PHE A 131 -5.98 -4.05 -6.54
N ASN A 132 -5.26 -5.17 -6.48
CA ASN A 132 -3.82 -5.21 -6.32
C ASN A 132 -3.20 -5.83 -7.58
N ALA A 133 -2.31 -5.08 -8.24
CA ALA A 133 -1.71 -5.52 -9.51
C ALA A 133 -0.83 -6.76 -9.38
N ARG A 134 -0.37 -7.11 -8.17
CA ARG A 134 0.48 -8.27 -7.88
C ARG A 134 -0.26 -9.45 -7.29
N CYS A 135 -1.57 -9.43 -7.18
CA CYS A 135 -2.33 -10.63 -6.82
C CYS A 135 -1.95 -11.80 -7.72
N PHE A 136 -1.84 -12.99 -7.15
CA PHE A 136 -1.51 -14.20 -7.92
C PHE A 136 -2.58 -14.57 -8.95
N SER A 137 -3.82 -14.12 -8.73
CA SER A 137 -4.93 -14.30 -9.65
C SER A 137 -5.86 -13.10 -9.60
N ASP A 138 -6.37 -12.70 -10.76
CA ASP A 138 -7.39 -11.65 -10.86
C ASP A 138 -8.71 -12.04 -10.14
N LYS A 139 -8.92 -13.33 -9.88
CA LYS A 139 -10.04 -13.81 -9.06
C LYS A 139 -10.04 -13.22 -7.65
N HIS A 140 -8.86 -12.98 -7.05
CA HIS A 140 -8.76 -12.38 -5.73
C HIS A 140 -9.20 -10.91 -5.75
N ASN A 141 -8.86 -10.18 -6.81
CA ASN A 141 -9.36 -8.82 -7.03
C ASN A 141 -10.89 -8.82 -7.23
N GLN A 142 -11.41 -9.76 -8.01
CA GLN A 142 -12.86 -9.87 -8.19
C GLN A 142 -13.58 -10.18 -6.87
N GLN A 143 -13.05 -11.08 -6.05
CA GLN A 143 -13.60 -11.37 -4.71
C GLN A 143 -13.61 -10.12 -3.83
N ALA A 144 -12.53 -9.32 -3.87
CA ALA A 144 -12.46 -8.07 -3.11
C ALA A 144 -13.48 -7.03 -3.60
N GLN A 145 -13.70 -6.94 -4.91
CA GLN A 145 -14.71 -6.05 -5.50
C GLN A 145 -16.13 -6.48 -5.12
N ASP A 146 -16.44 -7.76 -5.22
CA ASP A 146 -17.75 -8.31 -4.87
C ASP A 146 -18.04 -8.10 -3.39
N PHE A 147 -17.07 -8.36 -2.53
CA PHE A 147 -17.16 -8.15 -1.09
C PHE A 147 -17.35 -6.66 -0.74
N ALA A 148 -16.56 -5.76 -1.36
CA ALA A 148 -16.69 -4.32 -1.15
C ALA A 148 -18.09 -3.83 -1.51
N LYS A 149 -18.64 -4.30 -2.63
CA LYS A 149 -20.00 -3.98 -3.08
C LYS A 149 -21.06 -4.52 -2.11
N GLU A 150 -20.91 -5.76 -1.65
CA GLU A 150 -21.82 -6.38 -0.68
C GLU A 150 -21.86 -5.62 0.64
N LYS A 151 -20.71 -5.25 1.16
CA LYS A 151 -20.57 -4.54 2.46
C LYS A 151 -20.77 -3.02 2.34
N GLY A 152 -20.87 -2.46 1.12
CA GLY A 152 -21.00 -1.02 0.91
C GLY A 152 -19.76 -0.23 1.33
N ILE A 153 -18.56 -0.85 1.32
CA ILE A 153 -17.29 -0.20 1.68
C ILE A 153 -16.57 0.32 0.44
N LEU A 154 -15.81 1.40 0.59
CA LEU A 154 -15.02 2.00 -0.50
C LEU A 154 -13.88 1.08 -0.93
N GLY A 155 -13.45 1.22 -2.19
CA GLY A 155 -12.33 0.47 -2.75
C GLY A 155 -11.09 1.32 -2.96
N THR A 156 -9.91 0.77 -2.69
CA THR A 156 -8.62 1.29 -3.16
C THR A 156 -8.02 0.39 -4.23
N ALA A 157 -7.05 0.92 -4.99
CA ALA A 157 -6.27 0.13 -5.93
C ALA A 157 -4.80 0.53 -5.87
N GLY A 158 -3.90 -0.46 -5.88
CA GLY A 158 -2.47 -0.26 -5.81
C GLY A 158 -1.67 -1.19 -6.72
N SER A 159 -0.50 -0.69 -7.15
CA SER A 159 0.44 -1.51 -7.94
C SER A 159 1.14 -2.55 -7.08
N ASP A 160 1.27 -2.31 -5.78
CA ASP A 160 2.12 -3.06 -4.87
C ASP A 160 3.57 -3.16 -5.41
N ALA A 161 4.01 -2.04 -5.98
CA ALA A 161 5.23 -1.97 -6.75
C ALA A 161 6.48 -2.13 -5.88
N HIS A 162 7.33 -3.10 -6.22
CA HIS A 162 8.64 -3.33 -5.60
C HIS A 162 9.79 -2.95 -6.53
N ALA A 163 9.47 -2.58 -7.77
CA ALA A 163 10.41 -2.11 -8.78
C ALA A 163 9.79 -0.97 -9.60
N ALA A 164 10.63 -0.09 -10.15
CA ALA A 164 10.18 1.11 -10.86
C ALA A 164 9.25 0.85 -12.06
N PHE A 165 9.39 -0.29 -12.73
CA PHE A 165 8.54 -0.63 -13.88
C PHE A 165 7.11 -1.02 -13.48
N GLU A 166 6.89 -1.44 -12.22
CA GLU A 166 5.59 -1.82 -11.67
C GLU A 166 4.73 -0.60 -11.29
N LEU A 167 5.34 0.52 -10.87
CA LEU A 167 4.63 1.73 -10.49
C LEU A 167 3.60 2.15 -11.53
N GLY A 168 2.37 2.42 -11.09
CA GLY A 168 1.25 2.84 -11.94
C GLY A 168 0.61 1.71 -12.75
N ARG A 169 0.90 0.44 -12.44
CA ARG A 169 0.14 -0.70 -12.97
C ARG A 169 -1.30 -0.71 -12.48
N ALA A 170 -1.50 -0.31 -11.23
CA ALA A 170 -2.79 0.07 -10.71
C ALA A 170 -2.68 1.46 -10.09
N SER A 171 -3.61 2.33 -10.42
CA SER A 171 -3.68 3.68 -9.90
C SER A 171 -5.13 4.15 -9.88
N MET A 172 -5.42 5.11 -9.04
CA MET A 172 -6.72 5.75 -8.93
C MET A 172 -6.65 7.16 -9.51
N VAL A 173 -7.73 7.63 -10.12
CA VAL A 173 -7.89 9.04 -10.52
C VAL A 173 -8.99 9.61 -9.64
N LEU A 174 -8.64 10.59 -8.83
CA LEU A 174 -9.47 11.14 -7.76
C LEU A 174 -9.58 12.67 -7.88
N PRO A 175 -10.65 13.30 -7.36
CA PRO A 175 -10.62 14.71 -7.01
C PRO A 175 -9.43 15.02 -6.09
N GLU A 176 -9.09 16.30 -5.98
CA GLU A 176 -8.03 16.74 -5.08
C GLU A 176 -8.39 16.46 -3.62
N PHE A 177 -7.37 16.04 -2.85
CA PHE A 177 -7.49 15.74 -1.43
C PHE A 177 -6.17 16.08 -0.72
N HIS A 178 -6.23 16.36 0.60
CA HIS A 178 -5.08 16.83 1.38
C HIS A 178 -4.87 16.05 2.69
N ASP A 179 -5.89 15.33 3.13
CA ASP A 179 -5.93 14.55 4.38
C ASP A 179 -6.80 13.30 4.22
N ALA A 180 -6.94 12.52 5.28
CA ALA A 180 -7.73 11.29 5.28
C ALA A 180 -9.22 11.56 5.05
N ASP A 181 -9.80 12.63 5.60
CA ASP A 181 -11.22 12.95 5.46
C ASP A 181 -11.58 13.33 4.03
N THR A 182 -10.76 14.18 3.43
CA THR A 182 -10.95 14.58 2.03
C THR A 182 -10.66 13.41 1.07
N LEU A 183 -9.73 12.50 1.40
CA LEU A 183 -9.53 11.26 0.65
C LEU A 183 -10.75 10.34 0.70
N ARG A 184 -11.40 10.15 1.87
CA ARG A 184 -12.66 9.40 2.00
C ARG A 184 -13.73 9.95 1.06
N THR A 185 -13.86 11.27 1.03
CA THR A 185 -14.81 11.95 0.14
C THR A 185 -14.45 11.79 -1.33
N ALA A 186 -13.16 11.92 -1.68
CA ALA A 186 -12.68 11.80 -3.05
C ALA A 186 -12.86 10.38 -3.62
N LEU A 187 -12.70 9.33 -2.79
CA LEU A 187 -12.88 7.93 -3.18
C LEU A 187 -14.30 7.61 -3.68
N ALA A 188 -15.31 8.34 -3.26
CA ALA A 188 -16.67 8.15 -3.79
C ALA A 188 -16.79 8.48 -5.30
N GLN A 189 -15.79 9.16 -5.88
CA GLN A 189 -15.73 9.56 -7.29
C GLN A 189 -14.52 8.95 -8.02
N VAL A 190 -14.00 7.82 -7.51
CA VAL A 190 -12.79 7.19 -8.03
C VAL A 190 -12.99 6.61 -9.44
N GLU A 191 -12.01 6.85 -10.31
CA GLU A 191 -11.83 6.10 -11.56
C GLU A 191 -10.59 5.23 -11.44
N TYR A 192 -10.71 3.94 -11.75
CA TYR A 192 -9.60 3.01 -11.68
C TYR A 192 -8.86 2.91 -13.02
N ARG A 193 -7.52 2.96 -12.98
CA ARG A 193 -6.63 2.65 -14.09
C ARG A 193 -5.75 1.47 -13.69
N VAL A 194 -6.19 0.28 -14.02
CA VAL A 194 -5.63 -0.95 -13.46
C VAL A 194 -5.23 -1.96 -14.53
N SER A 195 -4.14 -2.67 -14.25
CA SER A 195 -3.68 -3.82 -15.04
C SER A 195 -2.85 -4.74 -14.16
N MET A 196 -3.01 -6.05 -14.32
CA MET A 196 -2.20 -7.02 -13.60
C MET A 196 -0.71 -6.89 -13.95
N SER A 197 0.14 -7.08 -12.98
CA SER A 197 1.57 -7.27 -13.18
C SER A 197 1.86 -8.68 -13.71
N SER A 198 2.99 -8.83 -14.42
CA SER A 198 3.43 -10.15 -14.81
C SER A 198 3.80 -11.00 -13.60
N PRO A 199 3.52 -12.31 -13.55
CA PRO A 199 3.93 -13.19 -12.45
C PRO A 199 5.43 -13.17 -12.12
N TRP A 200 6.28 -12.76 -13.06
CA TRP A 200 7.72 -12.60 -12.86
C TRP A 200 8.09 -11.56 -11.79
N VAL A 201 7.19 -10.63 -11.44
CA VAL A 201 7.46 -9.62 -10.40
C VAL A 201 7.70 -10.25 -9.01
N HIS A 202 7.16 -11.43 -8.75
CA HIS A 202 7.40 -12.15 -7.49
C HIS A 202 8.87 -12.62 -7.34
N PHE A 203 9.56 -12.87 -8.46
CA PHE A 203 10.98 -13.19 -8.43
C PHE A 203 11.84 -11.98 -8.04
N THR A 204 11.44 -10.76 -8.44
CA THR A 204 12.17 -9.54 -8.05
C THR A 204 12.15 -9.33 -6.55
N SER A 205 11.01 -9.55 -5.88
CA SER A 205 10.89 -9.43 -4.43
C SER A 205 11.65 -10.54 -3.69
N ARG A 206 11.61 -11.77 -4.18
CA ARG A 206 12.42 -12.88 -3.63
C ARG A 206 13.91 -12.58 -3.74
N TYR A 207 14.36 -12.07 -4.89
CA TYR A 207 15.75 -11.66 -5.11
C TYR A 207 16.14 -10.52 -4.16
N ALA A 208 15.29 -9.52 -3.99
CA ALA A 208 15.52 -8.40 -3.07
C ALA A 208 15.66 -8.89 -1.63
N THR A 209 14.74 -9.76 -1.18
CA THR A 209 14.79 -10.37 0.16
C THR A 209 16.10 -11.15 0.38
N MET A 210 16.50 -11.96 -0.60
CA MET A 210 17.75 -12.71 -0.52
C MET A 210 18.97 -11.78 -0.42
N ARG A 211 19.06 -10.78 -1.30
CA ARG A 211 20.15 -9.79 -1.27
C ARG A 211 20.26 -9.06 0.06
N LYS A 212 19.13 -8.69 0.65
CA LYS A 212 19.10 -8.01 1.95
C LYS A 212 19.57 -8.91 3.08
N LYS A 213 19.19 -10.20 3.08
CA LYS A 213 19.65 -11.16 4.08
C LYS A 213 21.18 -11.37 4.08
N ILE A 214 21.81 -11.27 2.91
CA ILE A 214 23.27 -11.44 2.79
C ILE A 214 24.04 -10.12 2.78
N GLY A 215 23.34 -8.98 2.97
CA GLY A 215 23.95 -7.65 3.10
C GLY A 215 24.60 -7.10 1.83
N ILE A 216 24.33 -7.65 0.64
CA ILE A 216 24.94 -7.21 -0.61
C ILE A 216 24.23 -6.02 -1.22
N GLY A 217 24.95 -4.89 -1.39
CA GLY A 217 24.48 -3.70 -2.10
C GLY A 217 23.32 -2.98 -1.41
N ILE A 218 23.27 -3.05 -0.10
CA ILE A 218 22.36 -2.27 0.74
C ILE A 218 23.12 -1.05 1.25
N PRO A 219 22.62 0.16 1.05
CA PRO A 219 23.21 1.36 1.62
C PRO A 219 23.28 1.27 3.16
N ALA A 220 24.38 1.73 3.75
CA ALA A 220 24.63 1.64 5.19
C ALA A 220 23.54 2.30 6.07
N TYR A 221 22.81 3.28 5.54
CA TYR A 221 21.70 3.95 6.23
C TYR A 221 20.41 3.12 6.32
N ILE A 222 20.35 1.95 5.63
CA ILE A 222 19.20 1.04 5.68
C ILE A 222 19.47 -0.16 6.60
N SER A 223 20.74 -0.43 6.89
CA SER A 223 21.18 -1.60 7.66
C SER A 223 21.20 -1.39 9.18
N LYS A 224 20.66 -0.28 9.68
CA LYS A 224 20.57 0.03 11.12
C LYS A 224 19.18 -0.22 11.67
#